data_4f9c5ab8ec3073e797e237a124cb3dab
#
_entry.id   4f9c5ab8ec3073e797e237a124cb3dab
#
_cell.length_a   1.000
_cell.length_b   1.000
_cell.length_c   1.000
_cell.angle_alpha   90.00
_cell.angle_beta   90.00
_cell.angle_gamma   90.00
#
_symmetry.space_group_name_H-M   'P 1'
#
loop_
_entity.id
_entity.type
_entity.pdbx_description
1 polymer ?
#
loop_
_entity_poly.entity_id
_entity_poly.type
_entity_poly.pdbx_seq_one_letter_code
_entity_poly.pdbx_strand_id
1 'polypeptide(L)'
;MTKPIQIKNIILGQGMPKICVPLTAQTAEELFSQAEASVAAGADLVEWRADFFEELEQEVKTAETLELLSDILGQVPLLFTIRTKKEGGNREISTDDYVNYNLLAARTGYADLVDVEAFGDEEEKKKLISEIRKLGVKVIASTHDFQKTDSRETLLSRFQEMDASGADILKMAVMPKGFEDVAAIMQATNEMTKLTDRPLISMAMGDTGSMSRISGENFGSCVTFGTVGKASAPGQFPIKELRMMMEALHRKNQE
;
A
#
# COMPACT_ATOMS: atom_id res chain seq x y z
N MET A 1 0.96 21.08 -1.59
CA MET A 1 0.51 20.20 -2.70
C MET A 1 1.50 19.05 -2.80
N THR A 2 1.01 17.83 -2.84
CA THR A 2 1.84 16.62 -2.94
C THR A 2 2.73 16.64 -4.19
N LYS A 3 3.98 16.22 -4.05
CA LYS A 3 4.93 16.08 -5.16
C LYS A 3 4.81 14.69 -5.75
N PRO A 4 4.61 14.56 -7.07
CA PRO A 4 4.57 13.25 -7.70
C PRO A 4 5.87 12.47 -7.55
N ILE A 5 5.77 11.15 -7.40
CA ILE A 5 6.92 10.24 -7.32
C ILE A 5 6.88 9.27 -8.49
N GLN A 6 7.95 9.25 -9.30
CA GLN A 6 8.13 8.27 -10.36
C GLN A 6 8.66 6.97 -9.78
N ILE A 7 8.02 5.83 -10.14
CA ILE A 7 8.45 4.48 -9.80
C ILE A 7 8.28 3.62 -11.05
N LYS A 8 9.38 3.15 -11.63
CA LYS A 8 9.36 2.49 -12.95
C LYS A 8 8.50 3.27 -13.95
N ASN A 9 7.45 2.65 -14.50
CA ASN A 9 6.55 3.22 -15.51
C ASN A 9 5.36 4.02 -14.97
N ILE A 10 5.20 4.13 -13.64
CA ILE A 10 4.08 4.86 -13.03
C ILE A 10 4.51 6.12 -12.30
N ILE A 11 3.58 7.08 -12.21
CA ILE A 11 3.75 8.28 -11.38
C ILE A 11 2.66 8.25 -10.32
N LEU A 12 3.06 8.24 -9.04
CA LEU A 12 2.16 8.34 -7.90
C LEU A 12 1.95 9.81 -7.51
N GLY A 13 0.73 10.19 -7.20
CA GLY A 13 0.38 11.57 -6.83
C GLY A 13 0.07 12.48 -8.01
N GLN A 14 -0.07 11.94 -9.23
CA GLN A 14 -0.47 12.68 -10.42
C GLN A 14 -1.48 11.88 -11.24
N GLY A 15 -2.56 12.55 -11.66
CA GLY A 15 -3.65 11.98 -12.45
C GLY A 15 -4.47 10.96 -11.66
N MET A 16 -5.13 10.07 -12.38
CA MET A 16 -5.96 9.01 -11.79
C MET A 16 -5.15 8.11 -10.84
N PRO A 17 -5.71 7.72 -9.68
CA PRO A 17 -5.06 6.79 -8.75
C PRO A 17 -4.63 5.50 -9.44
N LYS A 18 -3.49 4.94 -9.02
CA LYS A 18 -2.99 3.66 -9.54
C LYS A 18 -3.68 2.50 -8.83
N ILE A 19 -3.94 1.42 -9.56
CA ILE A 19 -4.55 0.22 -8.98
C ILE A 19 -3.45 -0.74 -8.56
N CYS A 20 -3.34 -1.00 -7.26
CA CYS A 20 -2.48 -2.01 -6.67
C CYS A 20 -3.23 -3.33 -6.51
N VAL A 21 -2.60 -4.45 -6.89
CA VAL A 21 -3.13 -5.80 -6.67
C VAL A 21 -2.27 -6.52 -5.64
N PRO A 22 -2.85 -6.88 -4.47
CA PRO A 22 -2.15 -7.66 -3.46
C PRO A 22 -2.09 -9.15 -3.83
N LEU A 23 -0.91 -9.75 -3.68
CA LEU A 23 -0.67 -11.18 -3.79
C LEU A 23 -0.57 -11.77 -2.39
N THR A 24 -1.41 -12.77 -2.10
CA THR A 24 -1.51 -13.41 -0.76
C THR A 24 -1.27 -14.91 -0.82
N ALA A 25 -0.50 -15.38 -1.80
CA ALA A 25 -0.14 -16.77 -1.96
C ALA A 25 0.78 -17.26 -0.84
N GLN A 26 0.67 -18.53 -0.50
CA GLN A 26 1.51 -19.18 0.52
C GLN A 26 2.77 -19.78 -0.07
N THR A 27 2.73 -20.22 -1.33
CA THR A 27 3.86 -20.83 -2.04
C THR A 27 4.36 -19.94 -3.17
N ALA A 28 5.61 -20.14 -3.59
CA ALA A 28 6.21 -19.39 -4.71
C ALA A 28 5.45 -19.64 -6.03
N GLU A 29 5.05 -20.89 -6.31
CA GLU A 29 4.31 -21.25 -7.53
C GLU A 29 2.96 -20.49 -7.63
N GLU A 30 2.17 -20.51 -6.56
CA GLU A 30 0.91 -19.74 -6.51
C GLU A 30 1.15 -18.23 -6.63
N LEU A 31 2.23 -17.74 -6.00
CA LEU A 31 2.60 -16.33 -6.02
C LEU A 31 2.93 -15.86 -7.43
N PHE A 32 3.72 -16.63 -8.18
CA PHE A 32 4.06 -16.31 -9.57
C PHE A 32 2.83 -16.35 -10.46
N SER A 33 1.96 -17.34 -10.30
CA SER A 33 0.69 -17.40 -11.03
C SER A 33 -0.21 -16.19 -10.75
N GLN A 34 -0.30 -15.74 -9.48
CA GLN A 34 -1.03 -14.51 -9.10
C GLN A 34 -0.39 -13.26 -9.71
N ALA A 35 0.94 -13.19 -9.78
CA ALA A 35 1.67 -12.07 -10.39
C ALA A 35 1.39 -11.97 -11.88
N GLU A 36 1.52 -13.08 -12.64
CA GLU A 36 1.20 -13.15 -14.06
C GLU A 36 -0.26 -12.72 -14.34
N ALA A 37 -1.20 -13.25 -13.55
CA ALA A 37 -2.61 -12.88 -13.68
C ALA A 37 -2.85 -11.38 -13.41
N SER A 38 -2.13 -10.80 -12.46
CA SER A 38 -2.23 -9.37 -12.12
C SER A 38 -1.69 -8.48 -13.23
N VAL A 39 -0.56 -8.83 -13.82
CA VAL A 39 0.01 -8.15 -15.00
C VAL A 39 -0.96 -8.24 -16.18
N ALA A 40 -1.47 -9.45 -16.48
CA ALA A 40 -2.42 -9.66 -17.57
C ALA A 40 -3.75 -8.91 -17.37
N ALA A 41 -4.17 -8.68 -16.12
CA ALA A 41 -5.36 -7.89 -15.80
C ALA A 41 -5.11 -6.37 -15.85
N GLY A 42 -3.86 -5.93 -16.02
CA GLY A 42 -3.48 -4.52 -16.13
C GLY A 42 -3.30 -3.83 -14.77
N ALA A 43 -2.73 -4.52 -13.77
CA ALA A 43 -2.33 -3.89 -12.51
C ALA A 43 -1.27 -2.79 -12.77
N ASP A 44 -1.43 -1.63 -12.12
CA ASP A 44 -0.43 -0.56 -12.19
C ASP A 44 0.71 -0.78 -11.19
N LEU A 45 0.44 -1.49 -10.10
CA LEU A 45 1.35 -1.81 -8.99
C LEU A 45 0.95 -3.18 -8.43
N VAL A 46 1.92 -3.99 -8.01
CA VAL A 46 1.67 -5.27 -7.35
C VAL A 46 2.28 -5.23 -5.95
N GLU A 47 1.49 -5.65 -4.95
CA GLU A 47 1.94 -5.78 -3.56
C GLU A 47 2.16 -7.25 -3.23
N TRP A 48 3.39 -7.65 -2.88
CA TRP A 48 3.61 -8.97 -2.29
C TRP A 48 3.37 -8.91 -0.77
N ARG A 49 2.31 -9.56 -0.32
CA ARG A 49 1.98 -9.78 1.10
C ARG A 49 2.79 -10.94 1.63
N ALA A 50 4.06 -10.71 1.92
CA ALA A 50 5.02 -11.74 2.31
C ALA A 50 4.70 -12.37 3.68
N ASP A 51 3.86 -11.73 4.50
CA ASP A 51 3.34 -12.32 5.74
C ASP A 51 2.49 -13.60 5.53
N PHE A 52 2.03 -13.88 4.30
CA PHE A 52 1.37 -15.13 3.93
C PHE A 52 2.35 -16.22 3.50
N PHE A 53 3.56 -15.86 3.06
CA PHE A 53 4.52 -16.78 2.45
C PHE A 53 5.10 -17.77 3.47
N GLU A 54 4.98 -19.08 3.21
CA GLU A 54 5.40 -20.13 4.15
C GLU A 54 6.91 -20.14 4.41
N GLU A 55 7.70 -19.84 3.38
CA GLU A 55 9.16 -19.88 3.43
C GLU A 55 9.79 -18.50 3.77
N LEU A 56 9.04 -17.54 4.30
CA LEU A 56 9.53 -16.19 4.61
C LEU A 56 10.78 -16.20 5.51
N GLU A 57 10.87 -17.14 6.43
CA GLU A 57 12.01 -17.28 7.35
C GLU A 57 13.30 -17.76 6.67
N GLN A 58 13.20 -18.27 5.44
CA GLN A 58 14.34 -18.69 4.64
C GLN A 58 14.81 -17.51 3.78
N GLU A 59 15.76 -16.71 4.26
CA GLU A 59 16.22 -15.48 3.59
C GLU A 59 16.59 -15.71 2.11
N VAL A 60 17.27 -16.83 1.81
CA VAL A 60 17.66 -17.17 0.43
C VAL A 60 16.43 -17.39 -0.44
N LYS A 61 15.42 -18.12 0.06
CA LYS A 61 14.16 -18.34 -0.67
C LYS A 61 13.37 -17.06 -0.88
N THR A 62 13.32 -16.22 0.12
CA THR A 62 12.68 -14.90 0.03
C THR A 62 13.38 -14.01 -1.01
N ALA A 63 14.71 -14.02 -1.04
CA ALA A 63 15.47 -13.26 -2.04
C ALA A 63 15.28 -13.81 -3.48
N GLU A 64 15.36 -15.14 -3.67
CA GLU A 64 15.07 -15.80 -4.96
C GLU A 64 13.64 -15.49 -5.44
N THR A 65 12.68 -15.49 -4.52
CA THR A 65 11.27 -15.18 -4.83
C THR A 65 11.10 -13.72 -5.26
N LEU A 66 11.79 -12.78 -4.61
CA LEU A 66 11.78 -11.36 -5.00
C LEU A 66 12.37 -11.16 -6.40
N GLU A 67 13.47 -11.82 -6.72
CA GLU A 67 14.09 -11.77 -8.04
C GLU A 67 13.12 -12.24 -9.13
N LEU A 68 12.56 -13.44 -8.98
CA LEU A 68 11.63 -14.01 -9.95
C LEU A 68 10.33 -13.20 -10.08
N LEU A 69 9.81 -12.67 -8.97
CA LEU A 69 8.66 -11.73 -9.01
C LEU A 69 8.99 -10.47 -9.81
N SER A 70 10.17 -9.89 -9.58
CA SER A 70 10.59 -8.68 -10.30
C SER A 70 10.71 -8.95 -11.81
N ASP A 71 11.20 -10.12 -12.20
CA ASP A 71 11.30 -10.54 -13.61
C ASP A 71 9.91 -10.71 -14.24
N ILE A 72 8.98 -11.40 -13.56
CA ILE A 72 7.59 -11.60 -14.02
C ILE A 72 6.87 -10.25 -14.18
N LEU A 73 7.06 -9.35 -13.22
CA LEU A 73 6.39 -8.04 -13.21
C LEU A 73 6.99 -7.06 -14.23
N GLY A 74 8.27 -7.20 -14.58
CA GLY A 74 8.95 -6.34 -15.54
C GLY A 74 8.86 -4.86 -15.16
N GLN A 75 8.06 -4.09 -15.91
CA GLN A 75 7.87 -2.66 -15.67
C GLN A 75 6.81 -2.34 -14.61
N VAL A 76 6.01 -3.31 -14.16
CA VAL A 76 5.06 -3.10 -13.06
C VAL A 76 5.83 -3.06 -11.74
N PRO A 77 5.73 -2.00 -10.94
CA PRO A 77 6.46 -1.91 -9.67
C PRO A 77 6.03 -2.98 -8.67
N LEU A 78 7.01 -3.45 -7.87
CA LEU A 78 6.83 -4.39 -6.76
C LEU A 78 6.89 -3.67 -5.42
N LEU A 79 5.78 -3.74 -4.67
CA LEU A 79 5.71 -3.34 -3.27
C LEU A 79 5.87 -4.58 -2.39
N PHE A 80 6.91 -4.60 -1.55
CA PHE A 80 7.09 -5.63 -0.52
C PHE A 80 6.40 -5.21 0.77
N THR A 81 5.56 -6.08 1.33
CA THR A 81 4.80 -5.79 2.55
C THR A 81 4.84 -6.97 3.53
N ILE A 82 5.29 -6.69 4.75
CA ILE A 82 5.09 -7.53 5.93
C ILE A 82 3.99 -6.88 6.76
N ARG A 83 2.78 -7.45 6.77
CA ARG A 83 1.71 -6.98 7.63
C ARG A 83 1.72 -7.76 8.94
N THR A 84 1.90 -7.04 10.06
CA THR A 84 1.88 -7.69 11.38
C THR A 84 0.45 -8.10 11.79
N LYS A 85 0.37 -9.05 12.69
CA LYS A 85 -0.92 -9.51 13.24
C LYS A 85 -1.72 -8.38 13.88
N LYS A 86 -1.03 -7.40 14.46
CA LYS A 86 -1.64 -6.21 15.08
C LYS A 86 -2.42 -5.35 14.10
N GLU A 87 -1.97 -5.29 12.85
CA GLU A 87 -2.60 -4.54 11.75
C GLU A 87 -3.29 -5.47 10.74
N GLY A 88 -3.77 -6.63 11.16
CA GLY A 88 -4.58 -7.56 10.36
C GLY A 88 -3.77 -8.48 9.44
N GLY A 89 -2.49 -8.70 9.73
CA GLY A 89 -1.63 -9.63 9.00
C GLY A 89 -1.88 -11.09 9.33
N ASN A 90 -1.22 -11.97 8.58
CA ASN A 90 -1.44 -13.42 8.63
C ASN A 90 -0.72 -14.10 9.80
N ARG A 91 0.44 -13.59 10.24
CA ARG A 91 1.27 -14.20 11.28
C ARG A 91 1.80 -13.21 12.30
N GLU A 92 2.15 -13.74 13.49
CA GLU A 92 2.96 -13.00 14.46
C GLU A 92 4.39 -12.92 13.94
N ILE A 93 4.99 -11.73 14.03
CA ILE A 93 6.36 -11.47 13.62
C ILE A 93 7.02 -10.65 14.73
N SER A 94 8.21 -11.06 15.17
CA SER A 94 8.98 -10.29 16.13
C SER A 94 9.46 -8.97 15.52
N THR A 95 9.76 -7.98 16.35
CA THR A 95 10.30 -6.69 15.86
C THR A 95 11.60 -6.88 15.08
N ASP A 96 12.49 -7.73 15.58
CA ASP A 96 13.77 -8.02 14.94
C ASP A 96 13.58 -8.67 13.55
N ASP A 97 12.71 -9.68 13.45
CA ASP A 97 12.40 -10.33 12.18
C ASP A 97 11.72 -9.36 11.20
N TYR A 98 10.80 -8.52 11.70
CA TYR A 98 10.17 -7.48 10.90
C TYR A 98 11.18 -6.53 10.26
N VAL A 99 12.14 -6.06 11.05
CA VAL A 99 13.23 -5.20 10.57
C VAL A 99 14.11 -5.94 9.57
N ASN A 100 14.49 -7.20 9.89
CA ASN A 100 15.37 -8.01 9.04
C ASN A 100 14.74 -8.30 7.67
N TYR A 101 13.48 -8.71 7.61
CA TYR A 101 12.80 -9.00 6.34
C TYR A 101 12.62 -7.76 5.46
N ASN A 102 12.26 -6.62 6.06
CA ASN A 102 12.15 -5.36 5.31
C ASN A 102 13.50 -4.90 4.76
N LEU A 103 14.58 -5.03 5.54
CA LEU A 103 15.94 -4.73 5.08
C LEU A 103 16.44 -5.74 4.05
N LEU A 104 16.12 -7.03 4.19
CA LEU A 104 16.42 -8.04 3.20
C LEU A 104 15.80 -7.65 1.86
N ALA A 105 14.50 -7.38 1.83
CA ALA A 105 13.81 -6.98 0.60
C ALA A 105 14.47 -5.75 -0.05
N ALA A 106 14.81 -4.73 0.75
CA ALA A 106 15.46 -3.54 0.23
C ALA A 106 16.88 -3.82 -0.32
N ARG A 107 17.65 -4.71 0.34
CA ARG A 107 19.03 -5.06 -0.08
C ARG A 107 19.09 -5.87 -1.36
N THR A 108 18.06 -6.65 -1.67
CA THR A 108 18.03 -7.41 -2.93
C THR A 108 17.98 -6.49 -4.16
N GLY A 109 17.43 -5.28 -4.02
CA GLY A 109 17.23 -4.35 -5.13
C GLY A 109 16.07 -4.72 -6.06
N TYR A 110 15.32 -5.78 -5.77
CA TYR A 110 14.19 -6.25 -6.57
C TYR A 110 12.85 -5.64 -6.15
N ALA A 111 12.72 -5.18 -4.89
CA ALA A 111 11.57 -4.41 -4.43
C ALA A 111 11.72 -2.92 -4.79
N ASP A 112 10.72 -2.34 -5.45
CA ASP A 112 10.70 -0.91 -5.77
C ASP A 112 10.22 -0.07 -4.59
N LEU A 113 9.32 -0.64 -3.77
CA LEU A 113 8.78 -0.06 -2.55
C LEU A 113 8.77 -1.09 -1.42
N VAL A 114 8.86 -0.58 -0.19
CA VAL A 114 8.67 -1.35 1.04
C VAL A 114 7.63 -0.65 1.91
N ASP A 115 6.65 -1.41 2.43
CA ASP A 115 5.66 -0.93 3.40
C ASP A 115 6.22 -1.09 4.82
N VAL A 116 6.27 0.01 5.57
CA VAL A 116 6.69 0.03 6.97
C VAL A 116 5.53 0.53 7.83
N GLU A 117 5.07 -0.30 8.78
CA GLU A 117 4.02 0.10 9.73
C GLU A 117 4.50 1.25 10.62
N ALA A 118 3.73 2.34 10.66
CA ALA A 118 4.18 3.62 11.19
C ALA A 118 4.17 3.70 12.73
N PHE A 119 3.40 2.83 13.42
CA PHE A 119 3.20 2.92 14.86
C PHE A 119 3.95 1.84 15.65
N GLY A 120 4.41 2.20 16.85
CA GLY A 120 5.26 1.44 17.75
C GLY A 120 6.46 2.28 18.18
N ASP A 121 7.65 1.68 18.30
CA ASP A 121 8.86 2.45 18.63
C ASP A 121 9.23 3.38 17.46
N GLU A 122 9.09 4.70 17.69
CA GLU A 122 9.32 5.71 16.65
C GLU A 122 10.77 5.76 16.17
N GLU A 123 11.73 5.59 17.06
CA GLU A 123 13.15 5.69 16.71
C GLU A 123 13.60 4.49 15.87
N GLU A 124 13.15 3.28 16.22
CA GLU A 124 13.43 2.07 15.43
C GLU A 124 12.84 2.20 14.01
N LYS A 125 11.60 2.69 13.89
CA LYS A 125 10.94 2.86 12.60
C LYS A 125 11.57 3.93 11.74
N LYS A 126 11.90 5.09 12.32
CA LYS A 126 12.65 6.15 11.62
C LYS A 126 14.00 5.63 11.12
N LYS A 127 14.69 4.84 11.94
CA LYS A 127 15.95 4.21 11.55
C LYS A 127 15.74 3.23 10.39
N LEU A 128 14.74 2.33 10.48
CA LEU A 128 14.42 1.37 9.42
C LEU A 128 14.09 2.09 8.11
N ILE A 129 13.20 3.08 8.14
CA ILE A 129 12.84 3.90 6.97
C ILE A 129 14.08 4.56 6.37
N SER A 130 14.94 5.15 7.20
CA SER A 130 16.18 5.79 6.75
C SER A 130 17.13 4.79 6.08
N GLU A 131 17.29 3.59 6.64
CA GLU A 131 18.16 2.55 6.09
C GLU A 131 17.64 2.03 4.74
N ILE A 132 16.35 1.75 4.61
CA ILE A 132 15.73 1.33 3.34
C ILE A 132 15.92 2.41 2.27
N ARG A 133 15.69 3.68 2.61
CA ARG A 133 15.85 4.80 1.67
C ARG A 133 17.29 4.99 1.19
N LYS A 134 18.29 4.72 2.05
CA LYS A 134 19.72 4.74 1.66
C LYS A 134 20.06 3.68 0.61
N LEU A 135 19.30 2.58 0.56
CA LEU A 135 19.41 1.55 -0.47
C LEU A 135 18.71 1.93 -1.79
N GLY A 136 18.08 3.11 -1.87
CA GLY A 136 17.40 3.58 -3.07
C GLY A 136 15.93 3.14 -3.20
N VAL A 137 15.43 2.36 -2.25
CA VAL A 137 14.06 1.83 -2.26
C VAL A 137 13.10 2.86 -1.64
N LYS A 138 11.91 3.02 -2.23
CA LYS A 138 10.88 3.92 -1.71
C LYS A 138 10.14 3.30 -0.53
N VAL A 139 9.77 4.11 0.44
CA VAL A 139 9.10 3.65 1.66
C VAL A 139 7.69 4.22 1.74
N ILE A 140 6.73 3.32 1.96
CA ILE A 140 5.37 3.66 2.39
C ILE A 140 5.30 3.52 3.90
N ALA A 141 5.06 4.62 4.64
CA ALA A 141 4.66 4.52 6.04
C ALA A 141 3.15 4.22 6.11
N SER A 142 2.76 3.14 6.77
CA SER A 142 1.38 2.67 6.75
C SER A 142 0.77 2.48 8.15
N THR A 143 -0.56 2.56 8.23
CA THR A 143 -1.34 2.14 9.40
C THR A 143 -2.70 1.59 8.98
N HIS A 144 -3.16 0.57 9.69
CA HIS A 144 -4.42 -0.13 9.42
C HIS A 144 -5.19 -0.35 10.72
N ASP A 145 -6.41 0.18 10.79
CA ASP A 145 -7.34 -0.10 11.88
C ASP A 145 -8.54 -0.89 11.34
N PHE A 146 -8.60 -2.18 11.69
CA PHE A 146 -9.67 -3.09 11.26
C PHE A 146 -10.91 -3.05 12.16
N GLN A 147 -10.92 -2.21 13.21
CA GLN A 147 -12.00 -2.19 14.19
C GLN A 147 -12.85 -0.93 14.13
N LYS A 148 -12.24 0.19 13.76
CA LYS A 148 -12.88 1.51 13.81
C LYS A 148 -12.26 2.53 12.86
N THR A 149 -12.94 3.66 12.78
CA THR A 149 -12.41 4.91 12.24
C THR A 149 -12.40 5.94 13.34
N ASP A 150 -11.26 6.56 13.61
CA ASP A 150 -11.16 7.65 14.58
C ASP A 150 -11.69 8.98 14.00
N SER A 151 -11.78 10.03 14.83
CA SER A 151 -12.22 11.35 14.37
C SER A 151 -11.27 11.90 13.28
N ARG A 152 -11.78 12.77 12.42
CA ARG A 152 -11.01 13.45 11.37
C ARG A 152 -9.72 14.07 11.92
N GLU A 153 -9.80 14.74 13.08
CA GLU A 153 -8.66 15.39 13.74
C GLU A 153 -7.60 14.37 14.16
N THR A 154 -8.01 13.23 14.69
CA THR A 154 -7.09 12.14 15.06
C THR A 154 -6.44 11.51 13.83
N LEU A 155 -7.21 11.29 12.75
CA LEU A 155 -6.67 10.76 11.49
C LEU A 155 -5.65 11.74 10.88
N LEU A 156 -5.93 13.04 10.92
CA LEU A 156 -5.00 14.07 10.45
C LEU A 156 -3.72 14.08 11.28
N SER A 157 -3.82 14.01 12.61
CA SER A 157 -2.64 13.92 13.50
C SER A 157 -1.78 12.70 13.17
N ARG A 158 -2.39 11.53 12.94
CA ARG A 158 -1.67 10.32 12.54
C ARG A 158 -0.94 10.48 11.19
N PHE A 159 -1.56 11.12 10.21
CA PHE A 159 -0.87 11.44 8.96
C PHE A 159 0.34 12.36 9.20
N GLN A 160 0.24 13.36 10.07
CA GLN A 160 1.36 14.24 10.41
C GLN A 160 2.49 13.49 11.13
N GLU A 161 2.16 12.56 12.04
CA GLU A 161 3.13 11.68 12.69
C GLU A 161 3.86 10.79 11.66
N MET A 162 3.11 10.19 10.72
CA MET A 162 3.71 9.42 9.60
C MET A 162 4.59 10.30 8.71
N ASP A 163 4.21 11.54 8.44
CA ASP A 163 5.00 12.48 7.64
C ASP A 163 6.35 12.80 8.30
N ALA A 164 6.34 12.93 9.63
CA ALA A 164 7.56 13.14 10.43
C ALA A 164 8.50 11.93 10.45
N SER A 165 8.06 10.73 10.05
CA SER A 165 8.89 9.53 9.99
C SER A 165 9.95 9.57 8.88
N GLY A 166 9.78 10.43 7.89
CA GLY A 166 10.69 10.53 6.74
C GLY A 166 10.37 9.58 5.58
N ALA A 167 9.25 8.83 5.61
CA ALA A 167 8.81 7.98 4.50
C ALA A 167 8.53 8.77 3.22
N ASP A 168 8.51 8.12 2.06
CA ASP A 168 8.23 8.76 0.79
C ASP A 168 6.72 8.91 0.51
N ILE A 169 5.89 7.99 1.03
CA ILE A 169 4.44 7.90 0.81
C ILE A 169 3.77 7.58 2.15
N LEU A 170 2.59 8.13 2.40
CA LEU A 170 1.82 7.88 3.62
C LEU A 170 0.55 7.09 3.31
N LYS A 171 0.29 5.99 4.06
CA LYS A 171 -0.85 5.09 3.79
C LYS A 171 -1.68 4.87 5.06
N MET A 172 -2.99 5.05 4.95
CA MET A 172 -3.93 4.80 6.04
C MET A 172 -5.16 4.05 5.57
N ALA A 173 -5.50 2.94 6.23
CA ALA A 173 -6.72 2.18 6.01
C ALA A 173 -7.50 2.06 7.32
N VAL A 174 -8.81 2.35 7.27
CA VAL A 174 -9.68 2.36 8.45
C VAL A 174 -10.95 1.55 8.21
N MET A 175 -11.59 1.04 9.28
CA MET A 175 -12.85 0.31 9.18
C MET A 175 -14.01 1.24 9.56
N PRO A 176 -14.85 1.64 8.58
CA PRO A 176 -15.98 2.51 8.84
C PRO A 176 -17.16 1.72 9.43
N LYS A 177 -17.89 2.35 10.35
CA LYS A 177 -19.18 1.88 10.86
C LYS A 177 -20.37 2.53 10.14
N GLY A 178 -20.14 3.66 9.48
CA GLY A 178 -21.14 4.41 8.75
C GLY A 178 -20.52 5.40 7.78
N PHE A 179 -21.37 6.18 7.10
CA PHE A 179 -20.92 7.16 6.10
C PHE A 179 -20.04 8.26 6.70
N GLU A 180 -20.31 8.67 7.93
CA GLU A 180 -19.55 9.70 8.65
C GLU A 180 -18.07 9.31 8.79
N ASP A 181 -17.79 8.03 9.02
CA ASP A 181 -16.43 7.49 9.09
C ASP A 181 -15.72 7.53 7.73
N VAL A 182 -16.46 7.22 6.65
CA VAL A 182 -15.94 7.34 5.29
C VAL A 182 -15.63 8.80 4.96
N ALA A 183 -16.52 9.71 5.33
CA ALA A 183 -16.30 11.14 5.14
C ALA A 183 -15.09 11.64 5.96
N ALA A 184 -14.91 11.16 7.20
CA ALA A 184 -13.81 11.55 8.07
C ALA A 184 -12.44 11.22 7.45
N ILE A 185 -12.21 9.99 6.94
CA ILE A 185 -10.92 9.63 6.31
C ILE A 185 -10.71 10.40 4.99
N MET A 186 -11.74 10.58 4.18
CA MET A 186 -11.62 11.35 2.94
C MET A 186 -11.28 12.83 3.22
N GLN A 187 -11.90 13.45 4.21
CA GLN A 187 -11.62 14.82 4.63
C GLN A 187 -10.21 14.96 5.21
N ALA A 188 -9.81 14.06 6.13
CA ALA A 188 -8.47 14.06 6.70
C ALA A 188 -7.39 13.93 5.60
N THR A 189 -7.62 13.07 4.60
CA THR A 189 -6.73 12.93 3.45
C THR A 189 -6.66 14.22 2.65
N ASN A 190 -7.80 14.81 2.31
CA ASN A 190 -7.83 16.08 1.55
C ASN A 190 -7.16 17.23 2.31
N GLU A 191 -7.31 17.31 3.62
CA GLU A 191 -6.59 18.28 4.44
C GLU A 191 -5.08 18.03 4.42
N MET A 192 -4.66 16.76 4.57
CA MET A 192 -3.25 16.42 4.58
C MET A 192 -2.55 16.72 3.25
N THR A 193 -3.24 16.65 2.09
CA THR A 193 -2.65 17.05 0.79
C THR A 193 -2.17 18.51 0.76
N LYS A 194 -2.66 19.34 1.65
CA LYS A 194 -2.29 20.77 1.77
C LYS A 194 -1.13 20.99 2.74
N LEU A 195 -0.83 19.98 3.58
CA LEU A 195 0.15 20.07 4.67
C LEU A 195 1.44 19.31 4.36
N THR A 196 1.40 18.36 3.42
CA THR A 196 2.55 17.55 3.05
C THR A 196 2.91 17.67 1.57
N ASP A 197 4.16 17.40 1.25
CA ASP A 197 4.65 17.19 -0.12
C ASP A 197 4.51 15.74 -0.60
N ARG A 198 4.18 14.79 0.31
CA ARG A 198 4.19 13.35 0.02
C ARG A 198 2.89 12.89 -0.59
N PRO A 199 2.91 11.95 -1.57
CA PRO A 199 1.71 11.27 -2.02
C PRO A 199 1.03 10.53 -0.88
N LEU A 200 -0.31 10.53 -0.90
CA LEU A 200 -1.14 9.90 0.13
C LEU A 200 -1.89 8.70 -0.46
N ILE A 201 -2.04 7.67 0.36
CA ILE A 201 -2.87 6.50 0.09
C ILE A 201 -3.84 6.36 1.25
N SER A 202 -5.13 6.43 0.99
CA SER A 202 -6.10 6.23 2.06
C SER A 202 -7.37 5.56 1.56
N MET A 203 -7.99 4.80 2.46
CA MET A 203 -9.25 4.13 2.17
C MET A 203 -10.03 3.79 3.44
N ALA A 204 -11.34 3.79 3.31
CA ALA A 204 -12.23 3.10 4.21
C ALA A 204 -12.44 1.67 3.69
N MET A 205 -12.33 0.67 4.58
CA MET A 205 -12.49 -0.75 4.24
C MET A 205 -13.96 -1.17 4.26
N GLY A 206 -14.25 -2.41 3.85
CA GLY A 206 -15.59 -2.95 3.78
C GLY A 206 -16.48 -2.32 2.70
N ASP A 207 -17.70 -2.81 2.58
CA ASP A 207 -18.66 -2.37 1.55
C ASP A 207 -19.08 -0.91 1.77
N THR A 208 -19.24 -0.48 3.03
CA THR A 208 -19.54 0.91 3.39
C THR A 208 -18.46 1.87 2.89
N GLY A 209 -17.19 1.42 2.85
CA GLY A 209 -16.03 2.21 2.42
C GLY A 209 -15.80 2.24 0.90
N SER A 210 -16.59 1.52 0.11
CA SER A 210 -16.36 1.32 -1.33
C SER A 210 -16.20 2.62 -2.13
N MET A 211 -16.92 3.68 -1.75
CA MET A 211 -16.81 4.99 -2.39
C MET A 211 -15.38 5.56 -2.31
N SER A 212 -14.69 5.38 -1.20
CA SER A 212 -13.31 5.86 -1.04
C SER A 212 -12.33 5.20 -2.01
N ARG A 213 -12.63 3.97 -2.46
CA ARG A 213 -11.76 3.23 -3.40
C ARG A 213 -11.84 3.73 -4.83
N ILE A 214 -12.99 4.25 -5.24
CA ILE A 214 -13.23 4.72 -6.62
C ILE A 214 -12.97 6.22 -6.79
N SER A 215 -13.07 7.02 -5.72
CA SER A 215 -13.02 8.48 -5.76
C SER A 215 -11.70 9.09 -5.25
N GLY A 216 -10.63 8.30 -5.15
CA GLY A 216 -9.33 8.72 -4.62
C GLY A 216 -8.79 10.01 -5.24
N GLU A 217 -8.94 10.21 -6.55
CA GLU A 217 -8.54 11.43 -7.26
C GLU A 217 -9.20 12.69 -6.69
N ASN A 218 -10.45 12.59 -6.25
CA ASN A 218 -11.22 13.76 -5.77
C ASN A 218 -10.80 14.25 -4.39
N PHE A 219 -10.20 13.38 -3.56
CA PHE A 219 -9.80 13.75 -2.20
C PHE A 219 -8.30 13.58 -1.91
N GLY A 220 -7.51 13.09 -2.89
CA GLY A 220 -6.05 13.09 -2.81
C GLY A 220 -5.39 11.74 -2.50
N SER A 221 -6.11 10.61 -2.58
CA SER A 221 -5.50 9.27 -2.52
C SER A 221 -4.98 8.85 -3.89
N CYS A 222 -3.69 8.52 -4.00
CA CYS A 222 -3.02 8.25 -5.27
C CYS A 222 -2.94 6.76 -5.65
N VAL A 223 -3.34 5.86 -4.75
CA VAL A 223 -3.40 4.41 -4.98
C VAL A 223 -4.68 3.86 -4.39
N THR A 224 -5.31 2.96 -5.12
CA THR A 224 -6.41 2.12 -4.63
C THR A 224 -6.08 0.64 -4.80
N PHE A 225 -6.76 -0.23 -4.05
CA PHE A 225 -6.49 -1.66 -4.05
C PHE A 225 -7.64 -2.43 -4.69
N GLY A 226 -7.32 -3.11 -5.78
CA GLY A 226 -8.21 -4.02 -6.49
C GLY A 226 -7.82 -5.48 -6.29
N THR A 227 -8.61 -6.39 -6.84
CA THR A 227 -8.34 -7.83 -6.77
C THR A 227 -8.37 -8.49 -8.14
N VAL A 228 -7.53 -9.54 -8.27
CA VAL A 228 -7.59 -10.54 -9.32
C VAL A 228 -7.80 -11.87 -8.62
N GLY A 229 -9.02 -12.41 -8.70
CA GLY A 229 -9.42 -13.58 -7.93
C GLY A 229 -9.89 -13.24 -6.52
N LYS A 230 -9.23 -13.80 -5.47
CA LYS A 230 -9.63 -13.62 -4.07
C LYS A 230 -9.20 -12.25 -3.53
N ALA A 231 -10.12 -11.56 -2.85
CA ALA A 231 -9.82 -10.30 -2.17
C ALA A 231 -8.91 -10.49 -0.96
N SER A 232 -7.93 -9.61 -0.77
CA SER A 232 -7.00 -9.59 0.39
C SER A 232 -7.53 -8.78 1.57
N ALA A 233 -8.54 -7.92 1.33
CA ALA A 233 -9.20 -7.10 2.34
C ALA A 233 -10.67 -6.86 1.98
N PRO A 234 -11.54 -6.58 2.97
CA PRO A 234 -12.96 -6.30 2.72
C PRO A 234 -13.20 -5.12 1.78
N GLY A 235 -14.21 -5.24 0.90
CA GLY A 235 -14.67 -4.18 0.02
C GLY A 235 -13.76 -3.89 -1.19
N GLN A 236 -12.84 -4.79 -1.55
CA GLN A 236 -12.07 -4.68 -2.79
C GLN A 236 -12.92 -5.07 -4.01
N PHE A 237 -12.82 -4.29 -5.08
CA PHE A 237 -13.42 -4.58 -6.37
C PHE A 237 -12.49 -5.38 -7.29
N PRO A 238 -13.03 -6.19 -8.22
CA PRO A 238 -12.26 -6.70 -9.33
C PRO A 238 -11.58 -5.54 -10.11
N ILE A 239 -10.32 -5.72 -10.48
CA ILE A 239 -9.51 -4.64 -11.09
C ILE A 239 -10.19 -4.00 -12.31
N LYS A 240 -10.86 -4.81 -13.17
CA LYS A 240 -11.52 -4.30 -14.37
C LYS A 240 -12.70 -3.39 -14.05
N GLU A 241 -13.52 -3.76 -13.06
CA GLU A 241 -14.66 -2.97 -12.61
C GLU A 241 -14.17 -1.67 -11.94
N LEU A 242 -13.15 -1.78 -11.07
CA LEU A 242 -12.56 -0.65 -10.40
C LEU A 242 -12.03 0.38 -11.41
N ARG A 243 -11.30 -0.08 -12.42
CA ARG A 243 -10.75 0.78 -13.48
C ARG A 243 -11.85 1.49 -14.25
N MET A 244 -12.91 0.79 -14.68
CA MET A 244 -14.04 1.41 -15.38
C MET A 244 -14.72 2.51 -14.57
N MET A 245 -14.94 2.27 -13.27
CA MET A 245 -15.55 3.27 -12.38
C MET A 245 -14.65 4.50 -12.20
N MET A 246 -13.36 4.29 -11.99
CA MET A 246 -12.39 5.36 -11.85
C MET A 246 -12.24 6.18 -13.13
N GLU A 247 -12.19 5.55 -14.31
CA GLU A 247 -12.12 6.24 -15.60
C GLU A 247 -13.38 7.08 -15.88
N ALA A 248 -14.55 6.58 -15.46
CA ALA A 248 -15.78 7.33 -15.59
C ALA A 248 -15.77 8.61 -14.72
N LEU A 249 -15.24 8.53 -13.49
CA LEU A 249 -15.05 9.70 -12.62
C LEU A 249 -13.97 10.63 -13.15
N HIS A 250 -12.85 10.11 -13.61
CA HIS A 250 -11.73 10.90 -14.15
C HIS A 250 -12.17 11.77 -15.32
N ARG A 251 -12.94 11.22 -16.27
CA ARG A 251 -13.49 12.01 -17.41
C ARG A 251 -14.32 13.21 -16.94
N LYS A 252 -15.10 13.05 -15.86
CA LYS A 252 -15.89 14.14 -15.28
C LYS A 252 -15.03 15.22 -14.61
N ASN A 253 -13.90 14.83 -14.05
CA ASN A 253 -12.97 15.78 -13.44
C ASN A 253 -12.19 16.63 -14.49
N GLN A 254 -12.20 16.24 -15.76
CA GLN A 254 -11.53 16.95 -16.85
C GLN A 254 -12.48 17.91 -17.61
N GLU A 255 -13.79 17.77 -17.46
CA GLU A 255 -14.84 18.68 -18.00
C GLU A 255 -14.96 19.93 -17.11
#